data_869ca56aefac11db2b26ad914061ed8e
#
_entry.id   869ca56aefac11db2b26ad914061ed8e
#
_cell.length_a   1.000
_cell.length_b   1.000
_cell.length_c   1.000
_cell.angle_alpha   90.00
_cell.angle_beta   90.00
_cell.angle_gamma   90.00
#
_symmetry.space_group_name_H-M   'P 1'
#
loop_
_entity.id
_entity.type
_entity.pdbx_description
1 polymer ?
#
loop_
_entity_poly.entity_id
_entity_poly.type
_entity_poly.pdbx_seq_one_letter_code
_entity_poly.pdbx_strand_id
1 'polypeptide(L)'
;MNWKIAFVFVACAAALVAQKPRVVTLNVDVENAVTYRFDVEDPAKRGANPNLTTTILPNAFMEGIEVDDIVAVNGKPAKGVHAIRYMRMNFSPTPSPGQAIADMSGSFGDCNWYFQAQDGKFVGQILDGGLTVPHVVKGGAGAFYAATGEHNWVPDPARPTRNASVSEDPSRRRELGGGRYRVLFYLVMESYPEVEMTSQGPAILHADDWSLVNPTRPARAGELLVMRARNLGPTTPAVPPNQPFPKWTGDPLVVVNSDVEVTVNGAPAEVLVKAGWPSEVGVYRVDFRMPSGVTPGMAALQLTAAWIPSEEVKIPVR
;
A
#
# COMPACT_ATOMS: atom_id res chain seq x y z
N MET A 1 -59.64 14.94 19.43
CA MET A 1 -58.43 15.38 20.18
C MET A 1 -57.23 14.67 19.51
N ASN A 2 -56.61 15.33 18.49
CA ASN A 2 -55.58 14.78 17.66
C ASN A 2 -54.19 15.12 18.24
N TRP A 3 -53.48 14.13 18.78
CA TRP A 3 -52.08 14.28 19.19
C TRP A 3 -51.18 14.00 17.97
N LYS A 4 -50.58 15.06 17.44
CA LYS A 4 -49.47 14.95 16.50
C LYS A 4 -48.19 14.67 17.30
N ILE A 5 -47.67 13.46 17.22
CA ILE A 5 -46.35 13.12 17.75
C ILE A 5 -45.32 13.64 16.72
N ALA A 6 -44.61 14.70 17.10
CA ALA A 6 -43.49 15.21 16.33
C ALA A 6 -42.26 14.36 16.66
N PHE A 7 -41.81 13.54 15.70
CA PHE A 7 -40.48 12.89 15.78
C PHE A 7 -39.42 13.96 15.49
N VAL A 8 -38.69 14.34 16.51
CA VAL A 8 -37.47 15.15 16.37
C VAL A 8 -36.35 14.19 15.99
N PHE A 9 -35.99 14.18 14.70
CA PHE A 9 -34.76 13.57 14.24
C PHE A 9 -33.60 14.45 14.71
N VAL A 10 -32.90 14.04 15.77
CA VAL A 10 -31.59 14.58 16.10
C VAL A 10 -30.61 13.92 15.16
N ALA A 11 -30.28 14.57 14.04
CA ALA A 11 -29.17 14.22 13.22
C ALA A 11 -27.88 14.53 13.97
N CYS A 12 -27.31 13.55 14.67
CA CYS A 12 -25.91 13.63 15.10
C CYS A 12 -25.03 13.66 13.87
N ALA A 13 -24.67 14.85 13.40
CA ALA A 13 -23.55 15.04 12.51
C ALA A 13 -22.29 14.68 13.32
N ALA A 14 -21.83 13.44 13.22
CA ALA A 14 -20.50 13.08 13.65
C ALA A 14 -19.54 13.91 12.78
N ALA A 15 -18.91 14.92 13.37
CA ALA A 15 -17.82 15.62 12.72
C ALA A 15 -16.76 14.56 12.40
N LEU A 16 -16.56 14.28 11.12
CA LEU A 16 -15.41 13.51 10.65
C LEU A 16 -14.18 14.31 11.01
N VAL A 17 -13.56 13.99 12.14
CA VAL A 17 -12.24 14.52 12.48
C VAL A 17 -11.30 13.87 11.46
N ALA A 18 -10.79 14.67 10.52
CA ALA A 18 -9.80 14.20 9.57
C ALA A 18 -8.60 13.65 10.35
N GLN A 19 -8.12 12.48 9.96
CA GLN A 19 -6.87 11.93 10.52
C GLN A 19 -5.73 12.93 10.32
N LYS A 20 -4.82 13.00 11.27
CA LYS A 20 -3.58 13.75 11.08
C LYS A 20 -2.68 12.98 10.12
N PRO A 21 -2.09 13.64 9.12
CA PRO A 21 -1.11 12.98 8.25
C PRO A 21 0.00 12.31 9.07
N ARG A 22 0.39 11.12 8.66
CA ARG A 22 1.43 10.32 9.32
C ARG A 22 2.45 9.82 8.33
N VAL A 23 3.71 9.82 8.74
CA VAL A 23 4.78 9.18 7.97
C VAL A 23 4.74 7.68 8.21
N VAL A 24 4.68 6.92 7.11
CA VAL A 24 4.73 5.46 7.08
C VAL A 24 5.94 5.04 6.26
N THR A 25 6.73 4.10 6.77
CA THR A 25 7.85 3.52 6.04
C THR A 25 7.45 2.16 5.49
N LEU A 26 7.69 1.94 4.19
CA LEU A 26 7.57 0.62 3.56
C LEU A 26 8.93 0.21 3.01
N ASN A 27 9.39 -0.99 3.41
CA ASN A 27 10.54 -1.66 2.83
C ASN A 27 10.03 -2.66 1.79
N VAL A 28 10.23 -2.39 0.51
CA VAL A 28 9.76 -3.22 -0.59
C VAL A 28 10.93 -3.99 -1.18
N ASP A 29 10.91 -5.31 -1.08
CA ASP A 29 11.89 -6.18 -1.72
C ASP A 29 11.42 -6.55 -3.11
N VAL A 30 12.32 -6.42 -4.07
CA VAL A 30 12.10 -6.58 -5.50
C VAL A 30 13.04 -7.65 -6.06
N GLU A 31 12.51 -8.51 -6.93
CA GLU A 31 13.27 -9.51 -7.67
C GLU A 31 12.94 -9.48 -9.16
N ASN A 32 13.73 -10.23 -9.93
CA ASN A 32 13.60 -10.32 -11.39
C ASN A 32 13.65 -8.96 -12.10
N ALA A 33 14.44 -8.04 -11.56
CA ALA A 33 14.58 -6.71 -12.11
C ALA A 33 15.35 -6.72 -13.44
N VAL A 34 14.68 -6.28 -14.50
CA VAL A 34 15.24 -6.22 -15.85
C VAL A 34 14.94 -4.87 -16.49
N THR A 35 15.98 -4.23 -16.97
CA THR A 35 15.90 -3.03 -17.77
C THR A 35 15.95 -3.40 -19.25
N TYR A 36 14.85 -3.20 -19.95
CA TYR A 36 14.74 -3.37 -21.40
C TYR A 36 15.08 -2.06 -22.07
N ARG A 37 16.20 -2.03 -22.81
CA ARG A 37 16.75 -0.82 -23.37
C ARG A 37 16.53 -0.77 -24.88
N PHE A 38 16.18 0.38 -25.38
CA PHE A 38 15.97 0.64 -26.82
C PHE A 38 17.28 0.87 -27.56
N ASP A 39 18.32 1.30 -26.85
CA ASP A 39 19.62 1.69 -27.41
C ASP A 39 20.68 0.60 -27.35
N VAL A 40 20.38 -0.51 -26.63
CA VAL A 40 21.41 -1.51 -26.37
C VAL A 40 21.59 -2.44 -27.53
N GLU A 41 22.76 -2.32 -28.14
CA GLU A 41 23.57 -3.46 -28.58
C GLU A 41 22.98 -4.34 -29.71
N ASP A 42 21.86 -3.94 -30.30
CA ASP A 42 21.43 -4.52 -31.56
C ASP A 42 21.72 -3.52 -32.70
N PRO A 43 22.91 -3.62 -33.37
CA PRO A 43 23.25 -2.72 -34.47
C PRO A 43 22.23 -2.77 -35.60
N ALA A 44 21.56 -3.89 -35.82
CA ALA A 44 20.51 -4.04 -36.81
C ALA A 44 19.26 -3.23 -36.48
N LYS A 45 18.90 -3.13 -35.21
CA LYS A 45 17.77 -2.31 -34.74
C LYS A 45 18.08 -0.83 -34.73
N ARG A 46 19.32 -0.43 -34.45
CA ARG A 46 19.77 0.94 -34.62
C ARG A 46 19.65 1.39 -36.08
N GLY A 47 20.03 0.53 -37.01
CA GLY A 47 19.89 0.81 -38.45
C GLY A 47 18.44 0.86 -38.94
N ALA A 48 17.54 0.12 -38.31
CA ALA A 48 16.14 0.06 -38.67
C ALA A 48 15.28 1.21 -38.09
N ASN A 49 15.77 1.91 -37.08
CA ASN A 49 15.05 3.02 -36.46
C ASN A 49 15.93 4.27 -36.37
N PRO A 50 15.98 5.09 -37.46
CA PRO A 50 16.80 6.29 -37.50
C PRO A 50 16.38 7.38 -36.48
N ASN A 51 15.23 7.23 -35.84
CA ASN A 51 14.78 8.12 -34.77
C ASN A 51 15.32 7.71 -33.39
N LEU A 52 16.00 6.60 -33.27
CA LEU A 52 16.78 6.30 -32.08
C LEU A 52 17.98 7.25 -32.06
N THR A 53 17.96 8.17 -31.15
CA THR A 53 18.86 9.33 -31.00
C THR A 53 20.34 8.98 -30.79
N THR A 54 20.68 7.74 -30.70
CA THR A 54 22.07 7.23 -30.60
C THR A 54 22.96 7.58 -31.80
N THR A 55 22.36 7.98 -32.91
CA THR A 55 23.11 8.45 -34.09
C THR A 55 23.60 9.89 -33.96
N ILE A 56 23.01 10.66 -33.05
CA ILE A 56 23.37 12.10 -32.92
C ILE A 56 24.41 12.28 -31.81
N LEU A 57 24.25 11.57 -30.68
CA LEU A 57 25.20 11.63 -29.56
C LEU A 57 25.28 10.25 -28.92
N PRO A 58 26.22 9.39 -29.35
CA PRO A 58 26.29 7.97 -28.97
C PRO A 58 26.46 7.84 -27.48
N ASN A 59 26.11 8.09 -26.55
CA ASN A 59 26.18 7.94 -25.08
C ASN A 59 25.43 9.07 -24.32
N ALA A 60 24.81 10.00 -25.05
CA ALA A 60 24.16 11.15 -24.44
C ALA A 60 22.71 10.83 -24.03
N PHE A 61 22.12 9.78 -24.62
CA PHE A 61 20.70 9.53 -24.48
C PHE A 61 20.40 8.02 -24.39
N MET A 62 19.61 7.64 -23.41
CA MET A 62 19.18 6.27 -23.21
C MET A 62 17.71 6.25 -22.82
N GLU A 63 16.91 5.46 -23.51
CA GLU A 63 15.53 5.18 -23.14
C GLU A 63 15.37 3.71 -22.82
N GLY A 64 14.55 3.41 -21.80
CA GLY A 64 14.30 2.04 -21.37
C GLY A 64 13.00 1.89 -20.60
N ILE A 65 12.63 0.63 -20.45
CA ILE A 65 11.56 0.20 -19.57
C ILE A 65 12.17 -0.78 -18.58
N GLU A 66 12.02 -0.52 -17.29
CA GLU A 66 12.34 -1.49 -16.25
C GLU A 66 11.06 -2.16 -15.77
N VAL A 67 11.12 -3.46 -15.58
CA VAL A 67 10.04 -4.28 -15.04
C VAL A 67 10.61 -5.26 -14.04
N ASP A 68 9.94 -5.38 -12.90
CA ASP A 68 10.34 -6.27 -11.83
C ASP A 68 9.16 -6.76 -10.99
N ASP A 69 9.41 -7.72 -10.12
CA ASP A 69 8.41 -8.32 -9.26
C ASP A 69 8.58 -7.85 -7.81
N ILE A 70 7.52 -7.34 -7.21
CA ILE A 70 7.44 -7.13 -5.76
C ILE A 70 7.26 -8.49 -5.11
N VAL A 71 8.16 -8.86 -4.18
CA VAL A 71 8.13 -10.18 -3.53
C VAL A 71 7.92 -10.12 -2.02
N ALA A 72 8.25 -8.99 -1.39
CA ALA A 72 7.97 -8.76 0.02
C ALA A 72 7.77 -7.27 0.33
N VAL A 73 6.98 -6.99 1.37
CA VAL A 73 6.83 -5.65 1.96
C VAL A 73 6.99 -5.78 3.47
N ASN A 74 7.89 -4.96 4.06
CA ASN A 74 8.23 -5.01 5.49
C ASN A 74 8.61 -6.43 5.98
N GLY A 75 9.32 -7.20 5.12
CA GLY A 75 9.74 -8.56 5.39
C GLY A 75 8.63 -9.63 5.31
N LYS A 76 7.40 -9.27 4.95
CA LYS A 76 6.29 -10.19 4.73
C LYS A 76 6.12 -10.47 3.25
N PRO A 77 5.80 -11.72 2.85
CA PRO A 77 5.53 -12.05 1.46
C PRO A 77 4.47 -11.13 0.86
N ALA A 78 4.74 -10.61 -0.32
CA ALA A 78 3.82 -9.77 -1.08
C ALA A 78 3.86 -10.18 -2.55
N LYS A 79 2.91 -9.70 -3.34
CA LYS A 79 2.91 -9.80 -4.79
C LYS A 79 2.74 -8.42 -5.39
N GLY A 80 3.26 -8.25 -6.58
CA GLY A 80 3.08 -7.03 -7.32
C GLY A 80 4.07 -6.90 -8.46
N VAL A 81 3.96 -5.79 -9.14
CA VAL A 81 4.85 -5.42 -10.24
C VAL A 81 5.24 -3.97 -10.06
N HIS A 82 6.50 -3.69 -10.23
CA HIS A 82 6.97 -2.35 -10.53
C HIS A 82 7.26 -2.24 -12.01
N ALA A 83 6.88 -1.13 -12.61
CA ALA A 83 7.21 -0.81 -13.99
C ALA A 83 7.51 0.69 -14.12
N ILE A 84 8.62 0.99 -14.75
CA ILE A 84 9.04 2.35 -15.06
C ILE A 84 9.39 2.46 -16.54
N ARG A 85 8.91 3.53 -17.18
CA ARG A 85 9.51 4.03 -18.41
C ARG A 85 10.41 5.20 -18.05
N TYR A 86 11.68 5.12 -18.40
CA TYR A 86 12.63 6.16 -18.08
C TYR A 86 13.44 6.59 -19.29
N MET A 87 13.90 7.80 -19.19
CA MET A 87 14.85 8.40 -20.11
C MET A 87 16.07 8.87 -19.29
N ARG A 88 17.23 8.48 -19.71
CA ARG A 88 18.47 8.95 -19.12
C ARG A 88 19.20 9.81 -20.14
N MET A 89 19.63 10.99 -19.69
CA MET A 89 20.43 11.90 -20.49
C MET A 89 21.82 12.05 -19.87
N ASN A 90 22.82 12.07 -20.73
CA ASN A 90 24.22 12.12 -20.32
C ASN A 90 24.98 13.06 -21.27
N PHE A 91 24.70 14.36 -21.11
CA PHE A 91 25.17 15.37 -22.08
C PHE A 91 26.59 15.85 -21.84
N SER A 92 26.99 15.97 -20.60
CA SER A 92 28.34 16.42 -20.27
C SER A 92 28.78 15.78 -18.96
N PRO A 93 30.03 15.32 -18.89
CA PRO A 93 30.60 14.87 -17.63
C PRO A 93 30.78 16.02 -16.61
N THR A 94 30.80 17.26 -17.06
CA THR A 94 30.97 18.45 -16.21
C THR A 94 30.08 19.58 -16.71
N PRO A 95 28.89 19.79 -16.11
CA PRO A 95 28.09 20.97 -16.46
C PRO A 95 28.83 22.25 -16.11
N SER A 96 28.88 23.17 -17.05
CA SER A 96 29.45 24.51 -16.82
C SER A 96 28.42 25.43 -16.17
N PRO A 97 28.83 26.43 -15.39
CA PRO A 97 27.91 27.41 -14.83
C PRO A 97 27.03 28.04 -15.92
N GLY A 98 25.74 28.11 -15.70
CA GLY A 98 24.75 28.66 -16.65
C GLY A 98 24.26 27.72 -17.72
N GLN A 99 24.69 26.46 -17.75
CA GLN A 99 24.12 25.44 -18.62
C GLN A 99 22.66 25.13 -18.25
N ALA A 100 21.85 24.84 -19.27
CA ALA A 100 20.48 24.40 -19.08
C ALA A 100 20.43 23.05 -18.30
N ILE A 101 19.36 22.81 -17.59
CA ILE A 101 19.17 21.57 -16.84
C ILE A 101 19.23 20.32 -17.75
N ALA A 102 18.87 20.47 -19.03
CA ALA A 102 19.00 19.44 -20.06
C ALA A 102 20.43 18.99 -20.32
N ASP A 103 21.41 19.84 -19.99
CA ASP A 103 22.83 19.54 -20.15
C ASP A 103 23.41 18.76 -18.96
N MET A 104 22.59 18.48 -17.98
CA MET A 104 22.97 17.71 -16.80
C MET A 104 22.70 16.23 -17.02
N SER A 105 23.55 15.38 -16.47
CA SER A 105 23.29 13.94 -16.39
C SER A 105 22.14 13.65 -15.43
N GLY A 106 21.15 12.90 -15.86
CA GLY A 106 20.04 12.52 -15.03
C GLY A 106 19.14 11.47 -15.67
N SER A 107 18.30 10.84 -14.86
CA SER A 107 17.22 9.99 -15.36
C SER A 107 15.90 10.49 -14.84
N PHE A 108 14.90 10.46 -15.69
CA PHE A 108 13.53 10.80 -15.31
C PHE A 108 12.55 9.82 -15.93
N GLY A 109 11.45 9.59 -15.26
CA GLY A 109 10.44 8.65 -15.69
C GLY A 109 9.24 8.67 -14.78
N ASP A 110 8.22 7.95 -15.20
CA ASP A 110 7.05 7.65 -14.40
C ASP A 110 7.11 6.20 -13.95
N CYS A 111 7.09 6.01 -12.64
CA CYS A 111 7.13 4.70 -11.99
C CYS A 111 5.75 4.33 -11.49
N ASN A 112 5.39 3.06 -11.66
CA ASN A 112 4.16 2.47 -11.18
C ASN A 112 4.49 1.27 -10.31
N TRP A 113 4.10 1.33 -9.04
CA TRP A 113 4.18 0.25 -8.08
C TRP A 113 2.78 -0.31 -7.87
N TYR A 114 2.53 -1.50 -8.37
CA TYR A 114 1.23 -2.16 -8.30
C TYR A 114 1.30 -3.31 -7.29
N PHE A 115 0.63 -3.16 -6.16
CA PHE A 115 0.64 -4.11 -5.05
C PHE A 115 -0.59 -5.01 -5.08
N GLN A 116 -0.37 -6.29 -4.85
CA GLN A 116 -1.40 -7.33 -4.80
C GLN A 116 -1.29 -8.15 -3.51
N ALA A 117 -2.42 -8.69 -3.09
CA ALA A 117 -2.46 -9.75 -2.10
C ALA A 117 -1.91 -11.07 -2.69
N GLN A 118 -1.67 -12.07 -1.84
CA GLN A 118 -1.13 -13.36 -2.28
C GLN A 118 -2.03 -14.08 -3.29
N ASP A 119 -3.35 -13.86 -3.23
CA ASP A 119 -4.34 -14.37 -4.18
C ASP A 119 -4.46 -13.55 -5.48
N GLY A 120 -3.66 -12.50 -5.65
CA GLY A 120 -3.61 -11.65 -6.84
C GLY A 120 -4.59 -10.48 -6.83
N LYS A 121 -5.39 -10.30 -5.78
CA LYS A 121 -6.31 -9.17 -5.70
C LYS A 121 -5.57 -7.85 -5.49
N PHE A 122 -6.09 -6.79 -6.09
CA PHE A 122 -5.54 -5.44 -5.97
C PHE A 122 -5.58 -4.92 -4.54
N VAL A 123 -4.43 -4.49 -4.03
CA VAL A 123 -4.29 -3.86 -2.71
C VAL A 123 -4.10 -2.35 -2.84
N GLY A 124 -3.23 -1.91 -3.72
CA GLY A 124 -2.97 -0.50 -3.91
C GLY A 124 -1.91 -0.23 -4.98
N GLN A 125 -1.74 1.02 -5.29
CA GLN A 125 -0.76 1.51 -6.27
C GLN A 125 -0.06 2.75 -5.73
N ILE A 126 1.24 2.87 -5.98
CA ILE A 126 2.02 4.08 -5.73
C ILE A 126 2.55 4.56 -7.08
N LEU A 127 2.46 5.87 -7.31
CA LEU A 127 3.00 6.56 -8.46
C LEU A 127 4.14 7.45 -8.01
N ASP A 128 5.28 7.33 -8.66
CA ASP A 128 6.44 8.18 -8.35
C ASP A 128 7.19 8.60 -9.60
N GLY A 129 8.25 9.34 -9.42
CA GLY A 129 9.17 9.75 -10.47
C GLY A 129 10.06 10.89 -10.02
N GLY A 130 11.09 11.16 -10.80
CA GLY A 130 12.06 12.23 -10.54
C GLY A 130 13.27 12.13 -11.43
N LEU A 131 14.13 13.13 -11.34
CA LEU A 131 15.40 13.18 -12.08
C LEU A 131 16.52 12.44 -11.36
N THR A 132 16.43 12.38 -10.05
CA THR A 132 17.49 11.82 -9.19
C THR A 132 16.87 11.15 -7.97
N VAL A 133 17.64 10.34 -7.27
CA VAL A 133 17.28 9.77 -5.95
C VAL A 133 17.48 10.85 -4.88
N PRO A 134 16.53 11.05 -3.93
CA PRO A 134 15.29 10.30 -3.79
C PRO A 134 14.25 10.65 -4.87
N HIS A 135 13.46 9.67 -5.28
CA HIS A 135 12.31 9.89 -6.14
C HIS A 135 11.12 10.41 -5.35
N VAL A 136 10.33 11.28 -5.96
CA VAL A 136 9.14 11.87 -5.33
C VAL A 136 7.94 10.98 -5.56
N VAL A 137 7.23 10.60 -4.49
CA VAL A 137 5.92 9.95 -4.59
C VAL A 137 4.88 11.02 -4.92
N LYS A 138 4.25 10.87 -6.09
CA LYS A 138 3.31 11.83 -6.69
C LYS A 138 1.86 11.56 -6.31
N GLY A 139 1.56 10.34 -5.83
CA GLY A 139 0.22 9.92 -5.48
C GLY A 139 0.09 8.40 -5.36
N GLY A 140 -1.10 7.95 -5.04
CA GLY A 140 -1.42 6.55 -4.94
C GLY A 140 -2.91 6.27 -5.04
N ALA A 141 -3.25 4.98 -5.09
CA ALA A 141 -4.62 4.49 -5.15
C ALA A 141 -4.80 3.26 -4.23
N GLY A 142 -6.05 2.90 -3.97
CA GLY A 142 -6.36 1.78 -3.07
C GLY A 142 -5.92 2.08 -1.65
N ALA A 143 -5.17 1.17 -1.03
CA ALA A 143 -4.65 1.36 0.33
C ALA A 143 -3.65 2.53 0.46
N PHE A 144 -3.10 3.01 -0.67
CA PHE A 144 -2.16 4.14 -0.72
C PHE A 144 -2.80 5.40 -1.30
N TYR A 145 -4.12 5.53 -1.22
CA TYR A 145 -4.84 6.69 -1.75
C TYR A 145 -4.26 8.00 -1.20
N ALA A 146 -4.00 8.96 -2.10
CA ALA A 146 -3.42 10.27 -1.81
C ALA A 146 -2.05 10.25 -1.10
N ALA A 147 -1.33 9.11 -1.07
CA ALA A 147 0.02 9.05 -0.52
C ALA A 147 0.97 10.00 -1.26
N THR A 148 1.81 10.70 -0.51
CA THR A 148 2.91 11.54 -1.02
C THR A 148 4.19 11.19 -0.28
N GLY A 149 5.32 11.75 -0.68
CA GLY A 149 6.59 11.51 0.02
C GLY A 149 7.74 11.23 -0.93
N GLU A 150 8.62 10.34 -0.53
CA GLU A 150 9.80 10.00 -1.32
C GLU A 150 10.21 8.53 -1.15
N HIS A 151 11.08 8.05 -2.03
CA HIS A 151 11.72 6.76 -1.84
C HIS A 151 13.17 6.75 -2.28
N ASN A 152 13.93 5.81 -1.72
CA ASN A 152 15.30 5.52 -2.03
C ASN A 152 15.50 4.06 -2.42
N TRP A 153 16.49 3.80 -3.26
CA TRP A 153 16.86 2.46 -3.73
C TRP A 153 18.08 1.96 -2.98
N VAL A 154 18.02 0.71 -2.57
CA VAL A 154 19.15 -0.01 -1.99
C VAL A 154 19.47 -1.18 -2.92
N PRO A 155 20.44 -1.02 -3.82
CA PRO A 155 20.80 -2.08 -4.77
C PRO A 155 21.41 -3.28 -4.05
N ASP A 156 21.25 -4.47 -4.62
CA ASP A 156 22.02 -5.66 -4.24
C ASP A 156 23.21 -5.80 -5.19
N PRO A 157 24.44 -5.53 -4.74
CA PRO A 157 25.62 -5.62 -5.60
C PRO A 157 25.89 -7.04 -6.15
N ALA A 158 25.41 -8.06 -5.46
CA ALA A 158 25.57 -9.46 -5.89
C ALA A 158 24.58 -9.86 -6.99
N ARG A 159 23.48 -9.12 -7.12
CA ARG A 159 22.42 -9.35 -8.11
C ARG A 159 21.93 -8.03 -8.71
N PRO A 160 22.76 -7.31 -9.48
CA PRO A 160 22.37 -6.05 -10.09
C PRO A 160 21.22 -6.23 -11.10
N THR A 161 20.44 -5.18 -11.32
CA THR A 161 19.42 -5.14 -12.37
C THR A 161 20.03 -5.56 -13.71
N ARG A 162 19.41 -6.53 -14.38
CA ARG A 162 19.89 -7.04 -15.66
C ARG A 162 19.45 -6.11 -16.80
N ASN A 163 20.38 -5.80 -17.71
CA ASN A 163 20.04 -5.12 -18.96
C ASN A 163 19.70 -6.17 -20.05
N ALA A 164 18.63 -5.90 -20.78
CA ALA A 164 18.18 -6.72 -21.89
C ALA A 164 17.82 -5.85 -23.10
N SER A 165 17.79 -6.44 -24.28
CA SER A 165 17.23 -5.81 -25.46
C SER A 165 15.70 -5.77 -25.37
N VAL A 166 15.07 -4.72 -25.91
CA VAL A 166 13.60 -4.65 -26.07
C VAL A 166 13.04 -5.78 -26.96
N SER A 167 13.88 -6.54 -27.64
CA SER A 167 13.47 -7.75 -28.38
C SER A 167 13.27 -8.98 -27.51
N GLU A 168 13.77 -8.97 -26.29
CA GLU A 168 13.49 -10.04 -25.33
C GLU A 168 12.04 -9.91 -24.85
N ASP A 169 11.32 -11.02 -24.84
CA ASP A 169 9.96 -11.06 -24.30
C ASP A 169 9.99 -10.86 -22.78
N PRO A 170 9.39 -9.75 -22.25
CA PRO A 170 9.39 -9.48 -20.83
C PRO A 170 8.69 -10.54 -19.97
N SER A 171 7.81 -11.36 -20.55
CA SER A 171 7.18 -12.48 -19.84
C SER A 171 8.18 -13.53 -19.39
N ARG A 172 9.32 -13.63 -20.08
CA ARG A 172 10.38 -14.59 -19.80
C ARG A 172 11.43 -14.10 -18.79
N ARG A 173 11.29 -12.88 -18.23
CA ARG A 173 12.28 -12.31 -17.30
C ARG A 173 12.57 -13.21 -16.10
N ARG A 174 11.55 -13.93 -15.62
CA ARG A 174 11.70 -14.87 -14.48
C ARG A 174 12.51 -16.10 -14.84
N GLU A 175 12.41 -16.59 -16.08
CA GLU A 175 13.18 -17.73 -16.59
C GLU A 175 14.64 -17.34 -16.87
N LEU A 176 14.84 -16.17 -17.46
CA LEU A 176 16.15 -15.67 -17.87
C LEU A 176 16.93 -15.03 -16.72
N GLY A 177 16.26 -14.86 -15.59
CA GLY A 177 16.80 -14.21 -14.40
C GLY A 177 16.80 -12.68 -14.49
N GLY A 178 16.86 -12.04 -13.34
CA GLY A 178 16.93 -10.60 -13.19
C GLY A 178 17.65 -10.21 -11.91
N GLY A 179 17.80 -8.91 -11.70
CA GLY A 179 18.41 -8.35 -10.52
C GLY A 179 17.50 -8.39 -9.29
N ARG A 180 18.04 -7.86 -8.20
CA ARG A 180 17.36 -7.70 -6.93
C ARG A 180 17.75 -6.38 -6.29
N TYR A 181 16.82 -5.71 -5.65
CA TYR A 181 17.05 -4.50 -4.86
C TYR A 181 15.95 -4.32 -3.82
N ARG A 182 16.15 -3.38 -2.91
CA ARG A 182 15.13 -2.94 -1.95
C ARG A 182 14.80 -1.48 -2.19
N VAL A 183 13.55 -1.12 -2.03
CA VAL A 183 13.08 0.27 -2.03
C VAL A 183 12.57 0.63 -0.65
N LEU A 184 13.00 1.80 -0.19
CA LEU A 184 12.60 2.39 1.08
C LEU A 184 11.67 3.56 0.78
N PHE A 185 10.37 3.35 0.95
CA PHE A 185 9.38 4.42 0.85
C PHE A 185 9.20 5.11 2.20
N TYR A 186 9.18 6.44 2.15
CA TYR A 186 8.78 7.32 3.24
C TYR A 186 7.51 8.05 2.81
N LEU A 187 6.36 7.48 3.15
CA LEU A 187 5.05 7.95 2.69
C LEU A 187 4.40 8.84 3.73
N VAL A 188 3.90 9.99 3.32
CA VAL A 188 2.96 10.78 4.09
C VAL A 188 1.56 10.32 3.72
N MET A 189 0.86 9.73 4.67
CA MET A 189 -0.48 9.16 4.51
C MET A 189 -1.50 10.05 5.23
N GLU A 190 -2.50 10.54 4.50
CA GLU A 190 -3.66 11.24 5.07
C GLU A 190 -4.74 10.26 5.56
N SER A 191 -4.71 9.03 5.04
CA SER A 191 -5.64 7.96 5.38
C SER A 191 -4.87 6.66 5.59
N TYR A 192 -5.01 6.05 6.75
CA TYR A 192 -4.35 4.80 7.14
C TYR A 192 -5.31 3.97 8.03
N PRO A 193 -5.06 2.66 8.24
CA PRO A 193 -5.91 1.83 9.08
C PRO A 193 -6.16 2.45 10.46
N GLU A 194 -7.40 2.43 10.89
CA GLU A 194 -7.82 3.04 12.16
C GLU A 194 -8.87 2.18 12.85
N VAL A 195 -8.74 2.02 14.17
CA VAL A 195 -9.80 1.48 15.02
C VAL A 195 -10.76 2.62 15.36
N GLU A 196 -12.06 2.46 15.08
CA GLU A 196 -13.04 3.49 15.44
C GLU A 196 -13.04 3.74 16.96
N MET A 197 -13.17 5.01 17.34
CA MET A 197 -13.27 5.43 18.73
C MET A 197 -14.69 5.81 19.07
N THR A 198 -15.15 5.40 20.24
CA THR A 198 -16.40 5.84 20.85
C THR A 198 -16.12 6.75 22.03
N SER A 199 -17.16 7.36 22.62
CA SER A 199 -17.02 8.13 23.85
C SER A 199 -16.57 7.28 25.06
N GLN A 200 -16.64 5.95 24.96
CA GLN A 200 -16.27 5.00 26.01
C GLN A 200 -14.97 4.25 25.73
N GLY A 201 -14.30 4.53 24.61
CA GLY A 201 -13.06 3.89 24.20
C GLY A 201 -13.11 3.31 22.79
N PRO A 202 -12.14 2.44 22.42
CA PRO A 202 -12.10 1.80 21.11
C PRO A 202 -13.36 0.97 20.84
N ALA A 203 -13.87 1.03 19.61
CA ALA A 203 -15.05 0.29 19.19
C ALA A 203 -14.73 -1.20 19.00
N ILE A 204 -14.39 -1.87 20.08
CA ILE A 204 -14.13 -3.31 20.15
C ILE A 204 -15.24 -3.93 21.00
N LEU A 205 -15.92 -4.91 20.43
CA LEU A 205 -17.15 -5.49 20.94
C LEU A 205 -16.95 -6.96 21.28
N HIS A 206 -17.63 -7.43 22.31
CA HIS A 206 -17.78 -8.88 22.57
C HIS A 206 -18.65 -9.50 21.47
N ALA A 207 -18.22 -10.60 20.87
CA ALA A 207 -18.95 -11.22 19.76
C ALA A 207 -20.27 -11.90 20.21
N ASP A 208 -20.41 -12.20 21.50
CA ASP A 208 -21.57 -12.89 22.06
C ASP A 208 -22.82 -12.02 22.19
N ASP A 209 -22.65 -10.70 22.48
CA ASP A 209 -23.78 -9.81 22.75
C ASP A 209 -23.59 -8.38 22.21
N TRP A 210 -22.49 -8.13 21.49
CA TRP A 210 -22.18 -6.83 20.88
C TRP A 210 -21.95 -5.69 21.88
N SER A 211 -21.78 -5.98 23.16
CA SER A 211 -21.42 -4.97 24.15
C SER A 211 -19.96 -4.53 23.99
N LEU A 212 -19.69 -3.26 24.30
CA LEU A 212 -18.35 -2.68 24.19
C LEU A 212 -17.42 -3.27 25.26
N VAL A 213 -16.19 -3.62 24.86
CA VAL A 213 -15.10 -3.94 25.80
C VAL A 213 -14.74 -2.69 26.59
N ASN A 214 -14.89 -2.73 27.90
CA ASN A 214 -14.65 -1.61 28.80
C ASN A 214 -14.19 -2.10 30.20
N PRO A 215 -13.82 -1.21 31.14
CA PRO A 215 -13.33 -1.63 32.45
C PRO A 215 -14.33 -2.47 33.29
N THR A 216 -15.64 -2.31 33.07
CA THR A 216 -16.66 -3.12 33.79
C THR A 216 -16.89 -4.48 33.12
N ARG A 217 -16.59 -4.58 31.83
CA ARG A 217 -16.60 -5.82 31.05
C ARG A 217 -15.33 -5.92 30.20
N PRO A 218 -14.22 -6.31 30.80
CA PRO A 218 -12.96 -6.46 30.09
C PRO A 218 -12.94 -7.72 29.20
N ALA A 219 -12.14 -7.68 28.13
CA ALA A 219 -11.90 -8.82 27.26
C ALA A 219 -11.20 -9.97 28.02
N ARG A 220 -11.36 -11.20 27.52
CA ARG A 220 -10.75 -12.40 28.10
C ARG A 220 -9.80 -13.06 27.13
N ALA A 221 -8.80 -13.74 27.65
CA ALA A 221 -7.94 -14.60 26.85
C ALA A 221 -8.76 -15.64 26.07
N GLY A 222 -8.46 -15.83 24.78
CA GLY A 222 -9.17 -16.74 23.87
C GLY A 222 -10.56 -16.28 23.41
N GLU A 223 -11.05 -15.14 23.89
CA GLU A 223 -12.36 -14.61 23.52
C GLU A 223 -12.40 -14.12 22.05
N LEU A 224 -13.54 -14.31 21.40
CA LEU A 224 -13.81 -13.72 20.09
C LEU A 224 -14.32 -12.29 20.26
N LEU A 225 -13.64 -11.36 19.64
CA LEU A 225 -13.96 -9.94 19.63
C LEU A 225 -14.23 -9.45 18.21
N VAL A 226 -15.03 -8.40 18.10
CA VAL A 226 -15.37 -7.72 16.85
C VAL A 226 -14.90 -6.28 16.93
N MET A 227 -14.05 -5.90 16.00
CA MET A 227 -13.52 -4.54 15.89
C MET A 227 -14.23 -3.79 14.77
N ARG A 228 -14.60 -2.56 15.02
CA ARG A 228 -14.98 -1.59 13.97
C ARG A 228 -13.74 -0.82 13.56
N ALA A 229 -13.47 -0.81 12.26
CA ALA A 229 -12.25 -0.20 11.71
C ALA A 229 -12.56 0.64 10.47
N ARG A 230 -11.60 1.48 10.07
CA ARG A 230 -11.65 2.29 8.85
C ARG A 230 -10.37 2.13 8.02
N ASN A 231 -10.46 2.48 6.75
CA ASN A 231 -9.31 2.59 5.84
C ASN A 231 -8.50 1.29 5.66
N LEU A 232 -9.18 0.13 5.59
CA LEU A 232 -8.50 -1.15 5.38
C LEU A 232 -8.16 -1.43 3.90
N GLY A 233 -8.49 -0.50 3.01
CA GLY A 233 -8.18 -0.60 1.59
C GLY A 233 -9.29 -1.25 0.76
N PRO A 234 -8.97 -1.66 -0.50
CA PRO A 234 -9.91 -2.22 -1.44
C PRO A 234 -10.52 -3.55 -0.99
N THR A 235 -11.71 -3.83 -1.52
CA THR A 235 -12.47 -5.05 -1.22
C THR A 235 -12.82 -5.83 -2.48
N THR A 236 -13.20 -7.09 -2.28
CA THR A 236 -13.81 -7.94 -3.30
C THR A 236 -15.12 -8.52 -2.75
N PRO A 237 -16.27 -8.29 -3.42
CA PRO A 237 -16.49 -7.37 -4.54
C PRO A 237 -16.09 -5.92 -4.23
N ALA A 238 -15.69 -5.18 -5.26
CA ALA A 238 -15.35 -3.77 -5.11
C ALA A 238 -16.63 -2.95 -4.83
N VAL A 239 -16.55 -2.07 -3.84
CA VAL A 239 -17.63 -1.11 -3.52
C VAL A 239 -17.15 0.28 -3.89
N PRO A 240 -17.93 1.05 -4.67
CA PRO A 240 -17.56 2.42 -5.03
C PRO A 240 -17.37 3.31 -3.80
N PRO A 241 -16.48 4.31 -3.86
CA PRO A 241 -16.32 5.28 -2.78
C PRO A 241 -17.66 5.93 -2.37
N ASN A 242 -17.82 6.17 -1.08
CA ASN A 242 -19.03 6.78 -0.50
C ASN A 242 -20.34 5.98 -0.66
N GLN A 243 -20.25 4.72 -1.06
CA GLN A 243 -21.39 3.80 -1.04
C GLN A 243 -21.34 2.91 0.20
N PRO A 244 -22.49 2.58 0.79
CA PRO A 244 -22.54 1.63 1.90
C PRO A 244 -22.20 0.22 1.43
N PHE A 245 -21.55 -0.54 2.28
CA PHE A 245 -21.36 -1.97 2.02
C PHE A 245 -22.70 -2.70 1.93
N PRO A 246 -22.86 -3.68 1.01
CA PRO A 246 -24.06 -4.48 0.89
C PRO A 246 -24.45 -5.17 2.22
N LYS A 247 -25.73 -5.45 2.39
CA LYS A 247 -26.23 -6.27 3.47
C LYS A 247 -25.77 -7.72 3.29
N TRP A 248 -25.49 -8.41 4.39
CA TRP A 248 -25.00 -9.81 4.29
C TRP A 248 -26.09 -10.84 3.94
N THR A 249 -27.34 -10.44 3.85
CA THR A 249 -28.45 -11.34 3.53
C THR A 249 -28.56 -11.52 2.01
N GLY A 250 -28.05 -12.63 1.51
CA GLY A 250 -28.14 -13.01 0.11
C GLY A 250 -27.07 -12.42 -0.84
N ASP A 251 -26.28 -11.45 -0.35
CA ASP A 251 -25.19 -10.87 -1.11
C ASP A 251 -23.85 -11.54 -0.77
N PRO A 252 -22.88 -11.53 -1.70
CA PRO A 252 -21.54 -12.02 -1.37
C PRO A 252 -20.91 -11.15 -0.28
N LEU A 253 -20.20 -11.78 0.64
CA LEU A 253 -19.42 -11.08 1.64
C LEU A 253 -18.38 -10.19 0.97
N VAL A 254 -18.37 -8.89 1.30
CA VAL A 254 -17.40 -7.92 0.80
C VAL A 254 -16.13 -8.00 1.65
N VAL A 255 -15.13 -8.69 1.14
CA VAL A 255 -13.90 -9.03 1.89
C VAL A 255 -12.78 -8.04 1.55
N VAL A 256 -12.03 -7.60 2.55
CA VAL A 256 -10.81 -6.78 2.38
C VAL A 256 -9.75 -7.58 1.61
N ASN A 257 -9.17 -6.99 0.58
CA ASN A 257 -8.21 -7.68 -0.28
C ASN A 257 -6.86 -7.92 0.41
N SER A 258 -6.34 -6.91 1.10
CA SER A 258 -5.06 -7.03 1.80
C SER A 258 -5.15 -7.98 2.98
N ASP A 259 -4.00 -8.48 3.41
CA ASP A 259 -3.89 -9.10 4.72
C ASP A 259 -4.21 -8.08 5.81
N VAL A 260 -4.94 -8.55 6.82
CA VAL A 260 -5.28 -7.78 8.02
C VAL A 260 -4.75 -8.54 9.21
N GLU A 261 -3.99 -7.85 10.03
CA GLU A 261 -3.38 -8.40 11.23
C GLU A 261 -3.81 -7.60 12.45
N VAL A 262 -3.96 -8.30 13.55
CA VAL A 262 -4.19 -7.70 14.86
C VAL A 262 -3.12 -8.22 15.81
N THR A 263 -2.49 -7.31 16.54
CA THR A 263 -1.60 -7.69 17.64
C THR A 263 -2.11 -7.17 18.97
N VAL A 264 -1.89 -7.92 20.03
CA VAL A 264 -2.24 -7.54 21.40
C VAL A 264 -0.98 -7.65 22.25
N ASN A 265 -0.49 -6.54 22.80
CA ASN A 265 0.83 -6.44 23.45
C ASN A 265 1.96 -7.03 22.56
N GLY A 266 1.87 -6.80 21.23
CA GLY A 266 2.82 -7.34 20.26
C GLY A 266 2.62 -8.81 19.89
N ALA A 267 1.78 -9.58 20.60
CA ALA A 267 1.46 -10.96 20.24
C ALA A 267 0.40 -10.99 19.12
N PRO A 268 0.58 -11.83 18.09
CA PRO A 268 -0.41 -11.93 17.00
C PRO A 268 -1.72 -12.54 17.50
N ALA A 269 -2.84 -11.95 17.07
CA ALA A 269 -4.18 -12.48 17.26
C ALA A 269 -4.66 -13.14 15.96
N GLU A 270 -5.44 -14.23 16.08
CA GLU A 270 -6.07 -14.89 14.94
C GLU A 270 -7.18 -14.01 14.38
N VAL A 271 -7.06 -13.54 13.14
CA VAL A 271 -8.11 -12.79 12.41
C VAL A 271 -8.98 -13.78 11.64
N LEU A 272 -10.28 -13.79 11.94
CA LEU A 272 -11.26 -14.71 11.38
C LEU A 272 -12.12 -14.05 10.29
N VAL A 273 -12.40 -12.75 10.42
CA VAL A 273 -13.19 -11.97 9.46
C VAL A 273 -12.51 -10.63 9.20
N LYS A 274 -12.47 -10.23 7.93
CA LYS A 274 -12.02 -8.91 7.48
C LYS A 274 -12.93 -8.44 6.35
N ALA A 275 -14.02 -7.75 6.68
CA ALA A 275 -15.07 -7.45 5.71
C ALA A 275 -15.66 -6.05 5.89
N GLY A 276 -16.34 -5.54 4.87
CA GLY A 276 -17.13 -4.34 4.98
C GLY A 276 -18.27 -4.50 5.98
N TRP A 277 -18.53 -3.47 6.79
CA TRP A 277 -19.65 -3.50 7.73
C TRP A 277 -20.97 -3.25 6.99
N PRO A 278 -21.97 -4.14 7.11
CA PRO A 278 -23.19 -4.05 6.33
C PRO A 278 -23.91 -2.71 6.51
N SER A 279 -24.34 -2.13 5.40
CA SER A 279 -25.08 -0.85 5.34
C SER A 279 -24.32 0.38 5.82
N GLU A 280 -23.03 0.26 6.10
CA GLU A 280 -22.20 1.40 6.51
C GLU A 280 -21.20 1.80 5.43
N VAL A 281 -20.87 3.09 5.39
CA VAL A 281 -19.92 3.66 4.43
C VAL A 281 -18.53 3.69 5.05
N GLY A 282 -17.57 2.99 4.42
CA GLY A 282 -16.17 3.03 4.82
C GLY A 282 -15.86 2.46 6.21
N VAL A 283 -16.81 1.75 6.82
CA VAL A 283 -16.60 1.02 8.08
C VAL A 283 -16.40 -0.46 7.78
N TYR A 284 -15.40 -1.03 8.42
CA TYR A 284 -15.03 -2.44 8.27
C TYR A 284 -15.22 -3.19 9.58
N ARG A 285 -15.49 -4.49 9.45
CA ARG A 285 -15.56 -5.45 10.55
C ARG A 285 -14.30 -6.32 10.52
N VAL A 286 -13.62 -6.40 11.65
CA VAL A 286 -12.52 -7.33 11.87
C VAL A 286 -12.85 -8.18 13.10
N ASP A 287 -13.10 -9.47 12.87
CA ASP A 287 -13.30 -10.42 13.97
C ASP A 287 -11.96 -11.08 14.27
N PHE A 288 -11.56 -11.07 15.52
CA PHE A 288 -10.29 -11.63 15.94
C PHE A 288 -10.41 -12.32 17.31
N ARG A 289 -9.56 -13.31 17.53
CA ARG A 289 -9.48 -14.03 18.80
C ARG A 289 -8.36 -13.46 19.67
N MET A 290 -8.70 -13.09 20.89
CA MET A 290 -7.70 -12.66 21.88
C MET A 290 -6.66 -13.74 22.08
N PRO A 291 -5.35 -13.44 22.07
CA PRO A 291 -4.32 -14.41 22.38
C PRO A 291 -4.51 -15.01 23.79
N SER A 292 -4.23 -16.30 23.94
CA SER A 292 -4.44 -17.01 25.22
C SER A 292 -3.46 -16.58 26.33
N GLY A 293 -2.31 -16.00 25.97
CA GLY A 293 -1.26 -15.58 26.90
C GLY A 293 -1.30 -14.09 27.29
N VAL A 294 -2.40 -13.38 27.06
CA VAL A 294 -2.49 -11.94 27.39
C VAL A 294 -2.61 -11.75 28.90
N THR A 295 -1.72 -10.94 29.46
CA THR A 295 -1.71 -10.59 30.89
C THR A 295 -2.88 -9.65 31.21
N PRO A 296 -3.60 -9.87 32.33
CA PRO A 296 -4.65 -8.97 32.80
C PRO A 296 -4.14 -7.53 32.99
N GLY A 297 -5.00 -6.55 32.67
CA GLY A 297 -4.69 -5.12 32.75
C GLY A 297 -5.10 -4.40 31.47
N MET A 298 -4.42 -3.29 31.17
CA MET A 298 -4.61 -2.56 29.91
C MET A 298 -3.68 -3.13 28.84
N ALA A 299 -4.23 -3.73 27.81
CA ALA A 299 -3.47 -4.29 26.69
C ALA A 299 -3.44 -3.30 25.51
N ALA A 300 -2.27 -3.12 24.91
CA ALA A 300 -2.09 -2.38 23.68
C ALA A 300 -2.51 -3.25 22.49
N LEU A 301 -3.43 -2.73 21.66
CA LEU A 301 -3.93 -3.39 20.47
C LEU A 301 -3.58 -2.56 19.25
N GLN A 302 -3.02 -3.20 18.22
CA GLN A 302 -2.70 -2.57 16.95
C GLN A 302 -3.27 -3.38 15.79
N LEU A 303 -3.90 -2.67 14.86
CA LEU A 303 -4.42 -3.20 13.61
C LEU A 303 -3.40 -2.88 12.50
N THR A 304 -3.16 -3.82 11.59
CA THR A 304 -2.35 -3.57 10.38
C THR A 304 -3.15 -4.03 9.16
N ALA A 305 -3.23 -3.21 8.12
CA ALA A 305 -3.78 -3.60 6.83
C ALA A 305 -2.89 -3.04 5.71
N ALA A 306 -2.72 -3.79 4.62
CA ALA A 306 -1.83 -3.40 3.51
C ALA A 306 -0.43 -2.98 3.99
N TRP A 307 0.11 -3.69 4.98
CA TRP A 307 1.41 -3.44 5.64
C TRP A 307 1.51 -2.12 6.42
N ILE A 308 0.42 -1.37 6.52
CA ILE A 308 0.34 -0.08 7.23
C ILE A 308 -0.29 -0.32 8.60
N PRO A 309 0.43 -0.06 9.71
CA PRO A 309 -0.13 -0.20 11.05
C PRO A 309 -1.05 0.99 11.41
N SER A 310 -2.08 0.73 12.22
CA SER A 310 -2.87 1.77 12.87
C SER A 310 -2.09 2.43 14.01
N GLU A 311 -2.66 3.49 14.59
CA GLU A 311 -2.31 3.88 15.95
C GLU A 311 -2.69 2.74 16.92
N GLU A 312 -1.92 2.62 18.01
CA GLU A 312 -2.26 1.70 19.09
C GLU A 312 -3.46 2.20 19.89
N VAL A 313 -4.40 1.31 20.18
CA VAL A 313 -5.48 1.55 21.14
C VAL A 313 -5.32 0.65 22.35
N LYS A 314 -5.87 1.06 23.49
CA LYS A 314 -5.78 0.27 24.73
C LYS A 314 -7.14 -0.26 25.11
N ILE A 315 -7.19 -1.55 25.47
CA ILE A 315 -8.39 -2.25 25.95
C ILE A 315 -8.13 -2.93 27.29
N PRO A 316 -9.11 -2.97 28.19
CA PRO A 316 -9.00 -3.73 29.43
C PRO A 316 -9.11 -5.24 29.16
N VAL A 317 -8.27 -6.04 29.81
CA VAL A 317 -8.22 -7.51 29.73
C VAL A 317 -8.20 -8.11 31.12
N ARG A 318 -8.84 -9.30 31.31
CA ARG A 318 -8.87 -10.05 32.56
C ARG A 318 -8.59 -11.54 32.37
#